data_c8fa8b301fad3d75002a7fc4b1a20d61
#
_entry.id   c8fa8b301fad3d75002a7fc4b1a20d61
#
_cell.length_a   1.000
_cell.length_b   1.000
_cell.length_c   1.000
_cell.angle_alpha   90.00
_cell.angle_beta   90.00
_cell.angle_gamma   90.00
#
_symmetry.space_group_name_H-M   'P 1'
#
loop_
_entity.id
_entity.type
_entity.pdbx_description
1 polymer ?
#
loop_
_entity_poly.entity_id
_entity_poly.type
_entity_poly.pdbx_seq_one_letter_code
_entity_poly.pdbx_strand_id
1 'polypeptide(L)'
;MVRNFDGAGALIEQWLKNKDTVLFLGVWERINNPGFNSLVFEGIKNEAGRNSFYLSAKKWIETTGAKGLIASAGRYGGTFAHKDIAFEFGSWLSPEFKLYLIKEFQRLKDDENDRLKLGWNLQRTLAKINYRIHTDAIRDTLIPPTITKQQVALGYANEADLLNVALFGRTTKQWRDTPKTTSAILPPSNNSSSSPISKASTPFLSVRSYPSRSDCVS
;
A
#
# COMPACT_ATOMS: atom_id res chain seq x y z
N MET A 1 -19.02 21.63 1.10
CA MET A 1 -20.10 20.67 1.33
C MET A 1 -21.36 21.31 1.95
N VAL A 2 -21.29 22.24 2.88
CA VAL A 2 -22.44 22.73 3.65
C VAL A 2 -22.77 24.21 3.36
N ARG A 3 -22.31 24.77 2.25
CA ARG A 3 -22.37 26.22 1.95
C ARG A 3 -23.79 26.75 1.79
N ASN A 4 -24.77 25.90 1.54
CA ASN A 4 -26.17 26.26 1.29
C ASN A 4 -27.15 25.73 2.36
N PHE A 5 -26.64 25.24 3.49
CA PHE A 5 -27.49 24.78 4.60
C PHE A 5 -27.63 25.88 5.62
N ASP A 6 -28.85 26.33 5.84
CA ASP A 6 -29.17 27.14 7.01
C ASP A 6 -28.81 26.36 8.28
N GLY A 7 -27.90 26.92 9.11
CA GLY A 7 -27.40 26.23 10.30
C GLY A 7 -26.07 25.51 10.14
N ALA A 8 -25.36 25.69 9.05
CA ALA A 8 -24.05 25.05 8.81
C ALA A 8 -23.05 25.27 9.95
N GLY A 9 -23.03 26.45 10.55
CA GLY A 9 -22.18 26.77 11.71
C GLY A 9 -22.52 25.92 12.94
N ALA A 10 -23.80 25.74 13.24
CA ALA A 10 -24.26 24.94 14.37
C ALA A 10 -23.90 23.44 14.20
N LEU A 11 -23.95 22.91 12.96
CA LEU A 11 -23.53 21.54 12.68
C LEU A 11 -22.04 21.35 12.92
N ILE A 12 -21.20 22.31 12.50
CA ILE A 12 -19.76 22.25 12.74
C ILE A 12 -19.43 22.31 14.24
N GLU A 13 -20.12 23.17 14.98
CA GLU A 13 -19.99 23.28 16.45
C GLU A 13 -20.42 21.98 17.13
N GLN A 14 -21.51 21.38 16.70
CA GLN A 14 -22.00 20.12 17.25
C GLN A 14 -21.01 18.97 16.94
N TRP A 15 -20.45 18.94 15.74
CA TRP A 15 -19.42 17.99 15.37
C TRP A 15 -18.15 18.14 16.21
N LEU A 16 -17.69 19.38 16.46
CA LEU A 16 -16.52 19.67 17.29
C LEU A 16 -16.74 19.37 18.80
N LYS A 17 -17.98 19.22 19.26
CA LYS A 17 -18.28 18.78 20.63
C LYS A 17 -18.01 17.30 20.86
N ASN A 18 -17.99 16.49 19.80
CA ASN A 18 -17.77 15.08 19.94
C ASN A 18 -16.30 14.78 20.28
N LYS A 19 -16.11 13.91 21.25
CA LYS A 19 -14.77 13.47 21.67
C LYS A 19 -14.01 12.80 20.53
N ASP A 20 -14.70 11.96 19.75
CA ASP A 20 -14.07 11.24 18.62
C ASP A 20 -13.60 12.20 17.54
N THR A 21 -14.34 13.25 17.26
CA THR A 21 -13.92 14.34 16.35
C THR A 21 -12.64 15.01 16.84
N VAL A 22 -12.59 15.39 18.11
CA VAL A 22 -11.40 16.03 18.70
C VAL A 22 -10.19 15.11 18.63
N LEU A 23 -10.38 13.82 18.90
CA LEU A 23 -9.31 12.81 18.78
C LEU A 23 -8.83 12.68 17.34
N PHE A 24 -9.74 12.58 16.37
CA PHE A 24 -9.41 12.49 14.97
C PHE A 24 -8.62 13.71 14.48
N LEU A 25 -9.09 14.92 14.80
CA LEU A 25 -8.40 16.15 14.46
C LEU A 25 -7.00 16.21 15.06
N GLY A 26 -6.84 15.80 16.33
CA GLY A 26 -5.54 15.76 16.98
C GLY A 26 -4.57 14.77 16.35
N VAL A 27 -5.04 13.59 15.95
CA VAL A 27 -4.23 12.60 15.22
C VAL A 27 -3.83 13.15 13.84
N TRP A 28 -4.78 13.72 13.12
CA TRP A 28 -4.51 14.30 11.79
C TRP A 28 -3.44 15.41 11.87
N GLU A 29 -3.55 16.32 12.83
CA GLU A 29 -2.61 17.42 13.03
C GLU A 29 -1.21 16.90 13.40
N ARG A 30 -1.11 15.90 14.28
CA ARG A 30 0.17 15.30 14.66
C ARG A 30 0.91 14.69 13.46
N ILE A 31 0.18 14.12 12.51
CA ILE A 31 0.77 13.52 11.30
C ILE A 31 1.18 14.58 10.29
N ASN A 32 0.35 15.63 10.12
CA ASN A 32 0.49 16.56 8.99
C ASN A 32 1.04 17.95 9.38
N ASN A 33 1.16 18.26 10.69
CA ASN A 33 1.54 19.58 11.17
C ASN A 33 2.63 19.50 12.26
N PRO A 34 3.91 19.66 11.91
CA PRO A 34 5.00 19.64 12.88
C PRO A 34 4.93 20.74 13.96
N GLY A 35 4.21 21.84 13.67
CA GLY A 35 4.02 22.96 14.60
C GLY A 35 2.79 22.84 15.50
N PHE A 36 2.12 21.65 15.53
CA PHE A 36 0.94 21.43 16.34
C PHE A 36 1.24 21.37 17.84
N ASN A 37 0.49 22.15 18.63
CA ASN A 37 0.66 22.19 20.07
C ASN A 37 -0.02 21.00 20.77
N SER A 38 0.71 19.92 20.91
CA SER A 38 0.20 18.69 21.51
C SER A 38 -0.15 18.83 22.99
N LEU A 39 0.50 19.73 23.76
CA LEU A 39 0.19 19.96 25.16
C LEU A 39 -1.21 20.57 25.35
N VAL A 40 -1.51 21.61 24.59
CA VAL A 40 -2.84 22.23 24.60
C VAL A 40 -3.91 21.26 24.11
N PHE A 41 -3.57 20.45 23.09
CA PHE A 41 -4.47 19.40 22.62
C PHE A 41 -4.84 18.38 23.71
N GLU A 42 -3.89 17.91 24.53
CA GLU A 42 -4.19 16.96 25.61
C GLU A 42 -5.17 17.57 26.63
N GLY A 43 -5.06 18.87 26.95
CA GLY A 43 -6.04 19.58 27.77
C GLY A 43 -7.45 19.56 27.16
N ILE A 44 -7.56 19.93 25.87
CA ILE A 44 -8.85 19.94 25.15
C ILE A 44 -9.44 18.53 25.08
N LYS A 45 -8.64 17.52 24.79
CA LYS A 45 -9.03 16.11 24.75
C LYS A 45 -9.63 15.61 26.06
N ASN A 46 -9.07 16.02 27.20
CA ASN A 46 -9.56 15.64 28.53
C ASN A 46 -10.90 16.27 28.89
N GLU A 47 -11.18 17.43 28.30
CA GLU A 47 -12.48 18.13 28.49
C GLU A 47 -13.53 17.66 27.45
N ALA A 48 -13.09 17.16 26.29
CA ALA A 48 -13.97 16.74 25.22
C ALA A 48 -14.93 15.62 25.68
N GLY A 49 -16.20 15.77 25.30
CA GLY A 49 -17.28 14.86 25.66
C GLY A 49 -18.01 15.20 26.96
N ARG A 50 -17.58 16.22 27.73
CA ARG A 50 -18.35 16.74 28.86
C ARG A 50 -19.54 17.56 28.35
N ASN A 51 -20.66 17.59 29.11
CA ASN A 51 -21.84 18.34 28.71
C ASN A 51 -21.58 19.85 28.56
N SER A 52 -20.66 20.40 29.34
CA SER A 52 -20.26 21.82 29.30
C SER A 52 -19.20 22.13 28.27
N PHE A 53 -18.67 21.11 27.58
CA PHE A 53 -17.59 21.27 26.60
C PHE A 53 -18.07 22.03 25.38
N TYR A 54 -17.35 23.07 25.03
CA TYR A 54 -17.57 23.87 23.83
C TYR A 54 -16.25 24.17 23.12
N LEU A 55 -16.18 23.86 21.85
CA LEU A 55 -15.04 24.12 21.00
C LEU A 55 -15.52 24.71 19.66
N SER A 56 -15.07 25.92 19.32
CA SER A 56 -15.26 26.47 18.00
C SER A 56 -14.05 26.19 17.11
N ALA A 57 -14.24 26.16 15.79
CA ALA A 57 -13.15 25.98 14.84
C ALA A 57 -12.07 27.07 15.02
N LYS A 58 -12.46 28.32 15.27
CA LYS A 58 -11.54 29.43 15.54
C LYS A 58 -10.70 29.15 16.79
N LYS A 59 -11.33 28.78 17.91
CA LYS A 59 -10.63 28.46 19.16
C LYS A 59 -9.66 27.30 18.97
N TRP A 60 -10.07 26.25 18.26
CA TRP A 60 -9.21 25.11 17.93
C TRP A 60 -7.94 25.57 17.23
N ILE A 61 -8.07 26.36 16.13
CA ILE A 61 -6.94 26.84 15.34
C ILE A 61 -6.01 27.73 16.17
N GLU A 62 -6.55 28.69 16.90
CA GLU A 62 -5.76 29.68 17.65
C GLU A 62 -5.00 29.06 18.82
N THR A 63 -5.59 28.08 19.50
CA THR A 63 -4.97 27.48 20.69
C THR A 63 -3.98 26.37 20.36
N THR A 64 -4.26 25.58 19.33
CA THR A 64 -3.42 24.42 18.99
C THR A 64 -2.46 24.66 17.83
N GLY A 65 -2.59 25.78 17.12
CA GLY A 65 -1.83 26.03 15.88
C GLY A 65 -2.22 25.07 14.75
N ALA A 66 -3.47 24.60 14.75
CA ALA A 66 -3.99 23.67 13.75
C ALA A 66 -3.96 24.24 12.34
N LYS A 67 -3.67 23.40 11.34
CA LYS A 67 -3.63 23.73 9.91
C LYS A 67 -4.70 23.01 9.08
N GLY A 68 -5.26 21.95 9.60
CA GLY A 68 -6.28 21.16 8.91
C GLY A 68 -7.62 21.86 8.76
N LEU A 69 -7.90 22.86 9.60
CA LEU A 69 -9.07 23.74 9.53
C LEU A 69 -8.65 25.19 9.32
N ILE A 70 -9.43 25.92 8.54
CA ILE A 70 -9.27 27.37 8.34
C ILE A 70 -10.63 28.00 8.61
N ALA A 71 -10.71 28.93 9.54
CA ALA A 71 -11.92 29.66 9.87
C ALA A 71 -11.73 31.15 9.58
N SER A 72 -12.60 31.71 8.75
CA SER A 72 -12.64 33.14 8.46
C SER A 72 -14.00 33.75 8.84
N ALA A 73 -13.95 34.90 9.47
CA ALA A 73 -15.13 35.67 9.81
C ALA A 73 -15.55 36.58 8.66
N GLY A 74 -16.83 37.00 8.65
CA GLY A 74 -17.39 38.00 7.72
C GLY A 74 -18.43 37.42 6.75
N ARG A 75 -19.01 38.33 5.93
CA ARG A 75 -20.10 37.98 4.98
C ARG A 75 -19.75 36.85 4.02
N TYR A 76 -18.46 36.74 3.66
CA TYR A 76 -17.91 35.70 2.78
C TYR A 76 -17.03 34.70 3.54
N GLY A 77 -17.08 34.78 4.87
CA GLY A 77 -16.33 33.87 5.74
C GLY A 77 -16.93 32.46 5.74
N GLY A 78 -16.24 31.56 6.45
CA GLY A 78 -16.66 30.18 6.59
C GLY A 78 -15.56 29.33 7.20
N THR A 79 -15.88 28.08 7.44
CA THR A 79 -14.92 27.09 7.88
C THR A 79 -14.58 26.19 6.70
N PHE A 80 -13.30 26.13 6.37
CA PHE A 80 -12.73 25.27 5.34
C PHE A 80 -11.91 24.17 6.02
N ALA A 81 -11.89 23.00 5.44
CA ALA A 81 -11.19 21.86 5.99
C ALA A 81 -10.32 21.17 4.92
N HIS A 82 -9.22 20.56 5.36
CA HIS A 82 -8.50 19.61 4.51
C HIS A 82 -9.43 18.48 4.06
N LYS A 83 -9.19 17.89 2.89
CA LYS A 83 -10.05 16.85 2.31
C LYS A 83 -10.33 15.69 3.28
N ASP A 84 -9.33 15.22 4.01
CA ASP A 84 -9.49 14.10 4.96
C ASP A 84 -10.46 14.47 6.10
N ILE A 85 -10.35 15.69 6.62
CA ILE A 85 -11.23 16.23 7.66
C ILE A 85 -12.64 16.45 7.12
N ALA A 86 -12.75 16.89 5.85
CA ALA A 86 -14.04 17.04 5.18
C ALA A 86 -14.74 15.69 4.97
N PHE A 87 -14.01 14.62 4.67
CA PHE A 87 -14.55 13.25 4.59
C PHE A 87 -15.03 12.76 5.95
N GLU A 88 -14.28 13.02 7.03
CA GLU A 88 -14.70 12.67 8.39
C GLU A 88 -15.97 13.42 8.79
N PHE A 89 -16.03 14.73 8.54
CA PHE A 89 -17.23 15.50 8.78
C PHE A 89 -18.43 14.98 7.99
N GLY A 90 -18.24 14.65 6.70
CA GLY A 90 -19.28 14.04 5.87
C GLY A 90 -19.75 12.69 6.41
N SER A 91 -18.82 11.89 6.90
CA SER A 91 -19.10 10.58 7.50
C SER A 91 -19.86 10.68 8.83
N TRP A 92 -19.59 11.72 9.62
CA TRP A 92 -20.35 12.04 10.83
C TRP A 92 -21.75 12.54 10.48
N LEU A 93 -21.88 13.37 9.44
CA LEU A 93 -23.16 13.97 9.03
C LEU A 93 -24.13 12.96 8.41
N SER A 94 -23.63 12.00 7.61
CA SER A 94 -24.42 11.00 6.89
C SER A 94 -23.83 9.59 7.02
N PRO A 95 -24.56 8.69 7.71
CA PRO A 95 -24.20 7.26 7.77
C PRO A 95 -24.15 6.61 6.38
N GLU A 96 -25.00 7.04 5.46
CA GLU A 96 -25.02 6.55 4.07
C GLU A 96 -23.73 6.92 3.34
N PHE A 97 -23.26 8.16 3.52
CA PHE A 97 -21.98 8.60 2.97
C PHE A 97 -20.81 7.80 3.55
N LYS A 98 -20.81 7.55 4.85
CA LYS A 98 -19.81 6.71 5.51
C LYS A 98 -19.79 5.29 4.92
N LEU A 99 -20.98 4.69 4.74
CA LEU A 99 -21.09 3.36 4.15
C LEU A 99 -20.61 3.34 2.69
N TYR A 100 -20.93 4.39 1.92
CA TYR A 100 -20.42 4.54 0.55
C TYR A 100 -18.89 4.59 0.51
N LEU A 101 -18.25 5.37 1.36
CA LEU A 101 -16.78 5.45 1.45
C LEU A 101 -16.15 4.09 1.78
N ILE A 102 -16.75 3.34 2.71
CA ILE A 102 -16.25 2.00 3.09
C ILE A 102 -16.35 1.05 1.88
N LYS A 103 -17.49 1.03 1.19
CA LYS A 103 -17.68 0.19 0.00
C LYS A 103 -16.74 0.56 -1.14
N GLU A 104 -16.55 1.86 -1.38
CA GLU A 104 -15.64 2.33 -2.42
C GLU A 104 -14.19 1.98 -2.11
N PHE A 105 -13.77 2.08 -0.84
CA PHE A 105 -12.45 1.63 -0.41
C PHE A 105 -12.27 0.12 -0.64
N GLN A 106 -13.26 -0.70 -0.28
CA GLN A 106 -13.23 -2.15 -0.53
C GLN A 106 -13.11 -2.44 -2.02
N ARG A 107 -13.94 -1.79 -2.85
CA ARG A 107 -13.87 -1.94 -4.32
C ARG A 107 -12.49 -1.60 -4.88
N LEU A 108 -11.91 -0.48 -4.46
CA LEU A 108 -10.56 -0.09 -4.90
C LEU A 108 -9.49 -1.08 -4.48
N LYS A 109 -9.62 -1.68 -3.28
CA LYS A 109 -8.71 -2.72 -2.80
C LYS A 109 -8.83 -4.01 -3.60
N ASP A 110 -10.04 -4.39 -3.96
CA ASP A 110 -10.27 -5.58 -4.79
C ASP A 110 -9.71 -5.38 -6.21
N ASP A 111 -9.95 -4.21 -6.82
CA ASP A 111 -9.37 -3.84 -8.11
C ASP A 111 -7.84 -3.84 -8.09
N GLU A 112 -7.21 -3.33 -7.01
CA GLU A 112 -5.76 -3.35 -6.84
C GLU A 112 -5.22 -4.78 -6.76
N ASN A 113 -5.88 -5.64 -5.96
CA ASN A 113 -5.52 -7.04 -5.82
C ASN A 113 -5.62 -7.79 -7.16
N ASP A 114 -6.65 -7.51 -7.94
CA ASP A 114 -6.85 -8.18 -9.23
C ASP A 114 -5.80 -7.73 -10.26
N ARG A 115 -5.43 -6.45 -10.26
CA ARG A 115 -4.29 -5.95 -11.08
C ARG A 115 -2.98 -6.63 -10.70
N LEU A 116 -2.72 -6.81 -9.41
CA LEU A 116 -1.52 -7.51 -8.93
C LEU A 116 -1.53 -8.99 -9.35
N LYS A 117 -2.67 -9.67 -9.26
CA LYS A 117 -2.82 -11.06 -9.74
C LYS A 117 -2.59 -11.17 -11.26
N LEU A 118 -3.14 -10.23 -12.03
CA LEU A 118 -2.96 -10.19 -13.49
C LEU A 118 -1.48 -9.99 -13.86
N GLY A 119 -0.81 -9.05 -13.21
CA GLY A 119 0.62 -8.82 -13.39
C GLY A 119 1.47 -10.06 -13.09
N TRP A 120 1.18 -10.74 -11.97
CA TRP A 120 1.82 -11.99 -11.59
C TRP A 120 1.59 -13.11 -12.62
N ASN A 121 0.36 -13.28 -13.09
CA ASN A 121 0.03 -14.29 -14.10
C ASN A 121 0.72 -14.03 -15.42
N LEU A 122 0.81 -12.78 -15.85
CA LEU A 122 1.53 -12.38 -17.06
C LEU A 122 3.03 -12.70 -16.94
N GLN A 123 3.67 -12.30 -15.84
CA GLN A 123 5.08 -12.60 -15.58
C GLN A 123 5.36 -14.10 -15.58
N ARG A 124 4.48 -14.87 -14.93
CA ARG A 124 4.60 -16.35 -14.89
C ARG A 124 4.46 -16.96 -16.28
N THR A 125 3.56 -16.45 -17.11
CA THR A 125 3.38 -16.93 -18.49
C THR A 125 4.60 -16.59 -19.34
N LEU A 126 5.12 -15.38 -19.26
CA LEU A 126 6.34 -14.98 -19.97
C LEU A 126 7.55 -15.82 -19.53
N ALA A 127 7.69 -16.09 -18.24
CA ALA A 127 8.74 -16.95 -17.74
C ALA A 127 8.67 -18.38 -18.32
N LYS A 128 7.46 -18.95 -18.41
CA LYS A 128 7.26 -20.28 -19.03
C LYS A 128 7.65 -20.29 -20.51
N ILE A 129 7.26 -19.25 -21.26
CA ILE A 129 7.58 -19.12 -22.69
C ILE A 129 9.09 -19.00 -22.87
N ASN A 130 9.74 -18.11 -22.13
CA ASN A 130 11.18 -17.90 -22.20
C ASN A 130 11.96 -19.18 -21.83
N TYR A 131 11.51 -19.89 -20.80
CA TYR A 131 12.10 -21.19 -20.45
C TYR A 131 12.01 -22.19 -21.59
N ARG A 132 10.85 -22.31 -22.23
CA ARG A 132 10.67 -23.22 -23.36
C ARG A 132 11.60 -22.86 -24.51
N ILE A 133 11.63 -21.59 -24.92
CA ILE A 133 12.50 -21.10 -26.01
C ILE A 133 13.96 -21.42 -25.70
N HIS A 134 14.39 -21.16 -24.46
CA HIS A 134 15.76 -21.38 -24.04
C HIS A 134 16.11 -22.88 -24.01
N THR A 135 15.23 -23.70 -23.48
CA THR A 135 15.38 -25.14 -23.42
C THR A 135 15.43 -25.76 -24.84
N ASP A 136 14.56 -25.28 -25.71
CA ASP A 136 14.54 -25.75 -27.11
C ASP A 136 15.85 -25.35 -27.85
N ALA A 137 16.32 -24.11 -27.64
CA ALA A 137 17.58 -23.65 -28.22
C ALA A 137 18.79 -24.48 -27.73
N ILE A 138 18.86 -24.79 -26.45
CA ILE A 138 19.91 -25.66 -25.88
C ILE A 138 19.86 -27.06 -26.52
N ARG A 139 18.63 -27.62 -26.61
CA ARG A 139 18.44 -28.93 -27.22
C ARG A 139 18.91 -28.97 -28.67
N ASP A 140 18.57 -27.95 -29.44
CA ASP A 140 18.79 -27.96 -30.89
C ASP A 140 20.24 -27.57 -31.27
N THR A 141 20.94 -26.82 -30.41
CA THR A 141 22.28 -26.30 -30.69
C THR A 141 23.41 -26.97 -29.90
N LEU A 142 23.17 -27.35 -28.65
CA LEU A 142 24.22 -27.80 -27.74
C LEU A 142 24.17 -29.30 -27.42
N ILE A 143 23.06 -29.99 -27.71
CA ILE A 143 22.92 -31.41 -27.37
C ILE A 143 23.00 -32.27 -28.62
N PRO A 144 24.12 -33.01 -28.85
CA PRO A 144 24.23 -33.97 -29.94
C PRO A 144 23.24 -35.13 -29.77
N PRO A 145 22.69 -35.70 -30.85
CA PRO A 145 21.69 -36.77 -30.81
C PRO A 145 22.20 -38.09 -30.23
N THR A 146 23.51 -38.21 -29.98
CA THR A 146 24.18 -39.46 -29.56
C THR A 146 24.43 -39.59 -28.06
N ILE A 147 24.02 -38.61 -27.23
CA ILE A 147 24.33 -38.62 -25.80
C ILE A 147 23.21 -39.21 -24.95
N THR A 148 23.56 -39.68 -23.74
CA THR A 148 22.62 -40.30 -22.80
C THR A 148 21.73 -39.26 -22.10
N LYS A 149 20.55 -39.70 -21.60
CA LYS A 149 19.60 -38.84 -20.85
C LYS A 149 20.27 -38.15 -19.65
N GLN A 150 21.23 -38.81 -18.99
CA GLN A 150 21.95 -38.22 -17.84
C GLN A 150 22.89 -37.10 -18.27
N GLN A 151 23.57 -37.23 -19.39
CA GLN A 151 24.43 -36.18 -19.96
C GLN A 151 23.62 -35.00 -20.45
N VAL A 152 22.42 -35.25 -21.01
CA VAL A 152 21.48 -34.22 -21.40
C VAL A 152 21.05 -33.39 -20.17
N ALA A 153 20.71 -34.04 -19.07
CA ALA A 153 20.31 -33.35 -17.83
C ALA A 153 21.43 -32.49 -17.24
N LEU A 154 22.68 -32.97 -17.31
CA LEU A 154 23.86 -32.20 -16.91
C LEU A 154 24.10 -30.97 -17.81
N GLY A 155 23.88 -31.09 -19.11
CA GLY A 155 23.98 -30.00 -20.06
C GLY A 155 23.00 -28.84 -19.70
N TYR A 156 21.74 -29.16 -19.45
CA TYR A 156 20.75 -28.17 -19.03
C TYR A 156 21.07 -27.53 -17.67
N ALA A 157 21.59 -28.33 -16.72
CA ALA A 157 21.94 -27.81 -15.39
C ALA A 157 23.14 -26.85 -15.47
N ASN A 158 24.17 -27.18 -16.29
CA ASN A 158 25.32 -26.32 -16.47
C ASN A 158 24.99 -25.00 -17.14
N GLU A 159 24.15 -25.02 -18.17
CA GLU A 159 23.68 -23.80 -18.85
C GLU A 159 22.83 -22.92 -17.93
N ALA A 160 21.94 -23.52 -17.13
CA ALA A 160 21.18 -22.81 -16.15
C ALA A 160 22.06 -22.16 -15.08
N ASP A 161 23.09 -22.84 -14.61
CA ASP A 161 24.06 -22.32 -13.64
C ASP A 161 24.94 -21.22 -14.25
N LEU A 162 25.36 -21.37 -15.51
CA LEU A 162 26.10 -20.33 -16.22
C LEU A 162 25.29 -19.01 -16.33
N LEU A 163 24.02 -19.11 -16.67
CA LEU A 163 23.12 -17.95 -16.69
C LEU A 163 22.94 -17.36 -15.31
N ASN A 164 22.74 -18.17 -14.28
CA ASN A 164 22.62 -17.69 -12.91
C ASN A 164 23.88 -16.97 -12.44
N VAL A 165 25.05 -17.48 -12.78
CA VAL A 165 26.32 -16.82 -12.45
C VAL A 165 26.48 -15.52 -13.24
N ALA A 166 26.15 -15.51 -14.51
CA ALA A 166 26.25 -14.30 -15.35
C ALA A 166 25.31 -13.18 -14.89
N LEU A 167 24.09 -13.52 -14.45
CA LEU A 167 23.07 -12.54 -14.05
C LEU A 167 23.16 -12.16 -12.57
N PHE A 168 23.51 -13.11 -11.71
CA PHE A 168 23.38 -12.95 -10.25
C PHE A 168 24.70 -13.24 -9.49
N GLY A 169 25.76 -13.63 -10.19
CA GLY A 169 27.05 -13.97 -9.58
C GLY A 169 27.06 -15.24 -8.73
N ARG A 170 26.02 -16.08 -8.80
CA ARG A 170 25.86 -17.28 -7.95
C ARG A 170 25.23 -18.45 -8.70
N THR A 171 25.66 -19.68 -8.41
CA THR A 171 25.04 -20.90 -8.91
C THR A 171 23.74 -21.24 -8.17
N THR A 172 22.91 -22.10 -8.76
CA THR A 172 21.70 -22.65 -8.13
C THR A 172 21.99 -23.33 -6.78
N LYS A 173 23.12 -23.99 -6.66
CA LYS A 173 23.57 -24.62 -5.40
C LYS A 173 23.87 -23.59 -4.33
N GLN A 174 24.61 -22.54 -4.65
CA GLN A 174 24.94 -21.45 -3.74
C GLN A 174 23.69 -20.73 -3.22
N TRP A 175 22.65 -20.57 -4.04
CA TRP A 175 21.38 -20.02 -3.62
C TRP A 175 20.65 -20.89 -2.59
N ARG A 176 20.68 -22.22 -2.75
CA ARG A 176 20.07 -23.16 -1.80
C ARG A 176 20.80 -23.23 -0.46
N ASP A 177 22.10 -23.13 -0.50
CA ASP A 177 22.97 -23.24 0.68
C ASP A 177 23.05 -21.92 1.48
N THR A 178 22.55 -20.81 0.92
CA THR A 178 22.48 -19.53 1.64
C THR A 178 21.34 -19.58 2.67
N PRO A 179 21.60 -19.41 3.98
CA PRO A 179 20.56 -19.39 5.00
C PRO A 179 19.59 -18.25 4.70
N LYS A 180 18.29 -18.54 4.82
CA LYS A 180 17.22 -17.54 4.64
C LYS A 180 17.26 -16.53 5.77
N THR A 181 18.13 -15.55 5.67
CA THR A 181 18.07 -14.37 6.54
C THR A 181 16.79 -13.61 6.16
N THR A 182 15.87 -13.52 7.11
CA THR A 182 14.63 -12.76 6.99
C THR A 182 14.98 -11.28 6.96
N SER A 183 15.38 -10.80 5.80
CA SER A 183 15.52 -9.37 5.53
C SER A 183 15.03 -9.15 4.11
N ALA A 184 13.86 -8.56 4.02
CA ALA A 184 13.31 -8.05 2.78
C ALA A 184 14.18 -6.89 2.30
N ILE A 185 15.22 -7.20 1.52
CA ILE A 185 15.89 -6.17 0.72
C ILE A 185 15.05 -5.99 -0.54
N LEU A 186 14.19 -4.98 -0.55
CA LEU A 186 13.68 -4.43 -1.80
C LEU A 186 14.89 -4.04 -2.65
N PRO A 187 14.95 -4.45 -3.94
CA PRO A 187 15.97 -3.93 -4.84
C PRO A 187 15.78 -2.42 -4.99
N PRO A 188 16.86 -1.64 -5.04
CA PRO A 188 16.77 -0.21 -5.26
C PRO A 188 16.07 0.06 -6.60
N SER A 189 15.11 0.96 -6.60
CA SER A 189 14.45 1.48 -7.78
C SER A 189 15.43 2.34 -8.57
N ASN A 190 16.22 1.73 -9.43
CA ASN A 190 16.99 2.45 -10.44
C ASN A 190 16.23 2.43 -11.76
N ASN A 191 15.67 3.59 -12.11
CA ASN A 191 15.28 3.95 -13.45
C ASN A 191 16.48 3.81 -14.39
N SER A 192 16.59 2.71 -15.08
CA SER A 192 17.34 2.61 -16.32
C SER A 192 16.72 1.49 -17.16
N SER A 193 16.44 1.86 -18.38
CA SER A 193 15.87 1.05 -19.45
C SER A 193 16.67 -0.25 -19.68
N SER A 194 16.36 -1.29 -18.95
CA SER A 194 16.85 -2.63 -19.19
C SER A 194 15.73 -3.48 -19.78
N SER A 195 16.04 -4.13 -20.88
CA SER A 195 15.14 -4.94 -21.68
C SER A 195 14.29 -5.92 -20.84
N PRO A 196 13.05 -6.20 -21.21
CA PRO A 196 12.13 -7.06 -20.47
C PRO A 196 12.63 -8.51 -20.30
N ILE A 197 13.67 -8.89 -21.01
CA ILE A 197 14.23 -10.26 -20.97
C ILE A 197 14.97 -10.56 -19.67
N SER A 198 15.61 -9.59 -19.03
CA SER A 198 16.40 -9.84 -17.81
C SER A 198 15.54 -10.01 -16.53
N LYS A 199 14.27 -9.58 -16.55
CA LYS A 199 13.35 -9.73 -15.40
C LYS A 199 12.57 -11.05 -15.41
N ALA A 200 12.53 -11.78 -16.52
CA ALA A 200 11.77 -13.00 -16.67
C ALA A 200 12.47 -14.25 -16.10
N SER A 201 13.76 -14.19 -15.82
CA SER A 201 14.52 -15.33 -15.31
C SER A 201 14.50 -15.52 -13.78
N THR A 202 13.92 -14.59 -13.03
CA THR A 202 13.83 -14.63 -11.57
C THR A 202 12.79 -15.62 -10.97
N PRO A 203 11.75 -16.06 -11.68
CA PRO A 203 10.73 -16.95 -11.08
C PRO A 203 11.20 -18.40 -10.90
N PHE A 204 12.39 -18.73 -11.36
CA PHE A 204 12.82 -20.13 -11.43
C PHE A 204 13.11 -20.79 -10.09
N LEU A 205 13.27 -20.04 -9.03
CA LEU A 205 13.80 -20.55 -7.77
C LEU A 205 12.85 -20.53 -6.58
N SER A 206 11.60 -20.11 -6.75
CA SER A 206 10.64 -20.21 -5.67
C SER A 206 9.38 -20.98 -6.07
N VAL A 207 9.50 -22.27 -6.30
CA VAL A 207 8.39 -23.20 -6.09
C VAL A 207 8.23 -23.34 -4.58
N ARG A 208 7.64 -22.34 -3.92
CA ARG A 208 7.00 -22.55 -2.64
C ARG A 208 5.69 -23.28 -2.94
N SER A 209 5.63 -24.54 -2.53
CA SER A 209 4.37 -25.19 -2.26
C SER A 209 3.62 -24.35 -1.23
N TYR A 210 2.58 -23.64 -1.65
CA TYR A 210 1.58 -23.11 -0.74
C TYR A 210 0.86 -24.30 -0.12
N PRO A 211 0.66 -24.33 1.19
CA PRO A 211 -0.25 -25.32 1.80
C PRO A 211 -1.63 -25.12 1.21
N SER A 212 -2.24 -26.21 0.79
CA SER A 212 -3.62 -26.27 0.34
C SER A 212 -4.53 -25.73 1.43
N ARG A 213 -5.58 -25.03 1.01
CA ARG A 213 -6.58 -24.33 1.82
C ARG A 213 -7.49 -25.25 2.65
N SER A 214 -7.04 -26.45 3.02
CA SER A 214 -7.84 -27.46 3.73
C SER A 214 -7.60 -27.55 5.24
N ASP A 215 -6.71 -26.73 5.84
CA ASP A 215 -6.37 -26.88 7.26
C ASP A 215 -6.81 -25.70 8.15
N CYS A 216 -7.89 -25.03 7.81
CA CYS A 216 -8.52 -24.04 8.69
C CYS A 216 -10.02 -24.32 8.84
N VAL A 217 -10.37 -25.50 9.41
CA VAL A 217 -11.64 -25.71 10.09
C VAL A 217 -11.38 -26.66 11.25
N SER A 218 -11.19 -26.11 12.40
CA SER A 218 -11.54 -26.67 13.71
C SER A 218 -11.50 -25.54 14.73
#